data_256b89f9b1afa080c5a777ad26c55fde
#
_entry.id   256b89f9b1afa080c5a777ad26c55fde
#
_cell.length_a   1.000
_cell.length_b   1.000
_cell.length_c   1.000
_cell.angle_alpha   90.00
_cell.angle_beta   90.00
_cell.angle_gamma   90.00
#
_symmetry.space_group_name_H-M   'P 1'
#
loop_
_entity.id
_entity.type
_entity.pdbx_description
1 polymer ?
#
loop_
_entity_poly.entity_id
_entity_poly.type
_entity_poly.pdbx_seq_one_letter_code
_entity_poly.pdbx_strand_id
1 'polypeptide(L)' 'MTVSLIISTYNSPKALDLCLMSVLQQSVLPDEVLIADDGSNEETRKIVEEFKKQSTVPVIH' A
#
# COMPACT_ATOMS: atom_id res chain seq x y z
N MET A 1 -0.68 -12.03 17.91
CA MET A 1 -1.46 -10.82 17.56
C MET A 1 -1.14 -10.43 16.12
N THR A 2 -2.15 -10.24 15.30
CA THR A 2 -1.96 -9.83 13.91
C THR A 2 -2.24 -8.34 13.78
N VAL A 3 -1.44 -7.67 12.96
CA VAL A 3 -1.61 -6.24 12.70
C VAL A 3 -1.89 -6.05 11.21
N SER A 4 -3.02 -5.44 10.90
CA SER A 4 -3.39 -5.12 9.52
C SER A 4 -3.31 -3.61 9.34
N LEU A 5 -2.56 -3.20 8.33
CA LEU A 5 -2.49 -1.78 7.97
C LEU A 5 -3.49 -1.52 6.85
N ILE A 6 -4.40 -0.58 7.08
CA ILE A 6 -5.42 -0.23 6.10
C ILE A 6 -5.09 1.15 5.54
N ILE A 7 -4.93 1.22 4.23
CA ILE A 7 -4.62 2.46 3.53
C ILE A 7 -5.77 2.78 2.60
N SER A 8 -6.37 3.96 2.80
CA SER A 8 -7.43 4.44 1.92
C SER A 8 -6.82 5.36 0.87
N THR A 9 -7.17 5.15 -0.38
CA THR A 9 -6.70 6.00 -1.47
C THR A 9 -7.88 6.43 -2.34
N TYR A 10 -7.87 7.69 -2.71
CA TYR A 10 -8.87 8.25 -3.60
C TYR A 10 -8.17 9.24 -4.53
N ASN A 11 -7.98 8.85 -5.77
CA ASN A 11 -7.43 9.70 -6.83
C ASN A 11 -6.20 10.53 -6.40
N SER A 12 -5.34 9.94 -5.57
CA SER A 12 -4.13 10.60 -5.08
C SER A 12 -2.94 9.64 -5.14
N PRO A 13 -2.46 9.33 -6.36
CA PRO A 13 -1.36 8.36 -6.51
C PRO A 13 -0.07 8.81 -5.81
N LYS A 14 0.23 10.10 -5.78
CA LYS A 14 1.43 10.59 -5.11
C LYS A 14 1.38 10.35 -3.60
N ALA A 15 0.24 10.64 -2.99
CA ALA A 15 0.07 10.43 -1.55
C ALA A 15 0.18 8.94 -1.22
N LEU A 16 -0.40 8.10 -2.05
CA LEU A 16 -0.32 6.66 -1.88
C LEU A 16 1.13 6.18 -1.97
N ASP A 17 1.86 6.65 -2.97
CA ASP A 17 3.25 6.25 -3.16
C ASP A 17 4.11 6.59 -1.94
N LEU A 18 3.98 7.80 -1.42
CA LEU A 18 4.71 8.22 -0.23
C LEU A 18 4.35 7.37 0.99
N CYS A 19 3.07 7.05 1.14
CA CYS A 19 2.59 6.23 2.23
C CYS A 19 3.18 4.82 2.17
N LEU A 20 3.18 4.22 1.00
CA LEU A 20 3.71 2.88 0.80
C LEU A 20 5.23 2.83 1.00
N MET A 21 5.94 3.85 0.56
CA MET A 21 7.37 3.95 0.80
C MET A 21 7.68 4.03 2.29
N SER A 22 6.86 4.76 3.04
CA SER A 22 7.02 4.85 4.49
C SER A 22 6.85 3.48 5.15
N VAL A 23 5.90 2.69 4.67
CA VAL A 23 5.68 1.33 5.18
C VAL A 23 6.91 0.47 4.95
N LEU A 24 7.52 0.55 3.78
CA LEU A 24 8.71 -0.23 3.45
C LEU A 24 9.92 0.13 4.32
N GLN A 25 9.95 1.35 4.84
CA GLN A 25 11.07 1.82 5.65
C GLN A 25 10.89 1.55 7.14
N GLN A 26 9.76 1.03 7.55
CA GLN A 26 9.52 0.75 8.97
C GLN A 26 10.32 -0.45 9.44
N SER A 27 10.87 -0.35 10.65
CA SER A 27 11.62 -1.44 11.24
C SER A 27 10.73 -2.61 11.67
N VAL A 28 9.46 -2.30 11.99
CA VAL A 28 8.45 -3.32 12.31
C VAL A 28 7.36 -3.24 11.29
N LEU A 29 7.21 -4.29 10.47
CA LEU A 29 6.21 -4.31 9.42
C LEU A 29 4.89 -4.89 9.93
N PRO A 30 3.75 -4.45 9.36
CA PRO A 30 2.47 -5.09 9.68
C PRO A 30 2.42 -6.51 9.12
N ASP A 31 1.47 -7.31 9.58
CA ASP A 31 1.30 -8.67 9.07
C ASP A 31 0.71 -8.69 7.68
N GLU A 32 -0.08 -7.68 7.35
CA GLU A 32 -0.65 -7.53 6.02
C GLU A 32 -0.97 -6.06 5.75
N VAL A 33 -1.08 -5.71 4.48
CA VAL A 33 -1.45 -4.37 4.04
C VAL A 33 -2.72 -4.47 3.20
N LEU A 34 -3.76 -3.76 3.60
CA LEU A 34 -5.02 -3.69 2.87
C LEU A 34 -5.14 -2.31 2.23
N ILE A 35 -5.33 -2.26 0.94
CA ILE A 35 -5.47 -1.00 0.22
C ILE A 35 -6.92 -0.84 -0.20
N ALA A 36 -7.62 0.07 0.45
CA ALA A 36 -8.99 0.43 0.12
C ALA A 36 -8.96 1.52 -0.95
N ASP A 37 -9.32 1.13 -2.16
CA ASP A 37 -9.21 1.97 -3.34
C ASP A 37 -10.60 2.40 -3.79
N ASP A 38 -10.84 3.71 -3.79
CA ASP A 38 -12.14 4.27 -4.18
C ASP A 38 -11.93 5.20 -5.38
N GLY A 39 -12.10 4.66 -6.58
CA GLY A 39 -11.96 5.44 -7.80
C GLY A 39 -10.54 5.57 -8.31
N SER A 40 -9.75 4.51 -8.21
CA SER A 40 -8.37 4.53 -8.68
C SER A 40 -8.28 4.59 -10.20
N ASN A 41 -7.16 5.14 -10.67
CA ASN A 41 -6.80 5.14 -12.09
C ASN A 41 -5.64 4.16 -12.31
N GLU A 42 -5.12 4.12 -13.54
CA GLU A 42 -4.01 3.23 -13.88
C GLU A 42 -2.73 3.56 -13.11
N GLU A 43 -2.49 4.83 -12.81
CA GLU A 43 -1.32 5.23 -12.01
C GLU A 43 -1.35 4.59 -10.63
N THR A 44 -2.49 4.63 -9.97
CA THR A 44 -2.66 4.01 -8.66
C THR A 44 -2.39 2.52 -8.73
N ARG A 45 -2.91 1.86 -9.76
CA ARG A 45 -2.69 0.44 -9.97
C ARG A 45 -1.21 0.11 -10.11
N LYS A 46 -0.50 0.89 -10.90
CA LYS A 46 0.94 0.69 -11.10
C LYS A 46 1.71 0.82 -9.80
N ILE A 47 1.35 1.82 -9.00
CA ILE A 47 2.00 2.04 -7.70
C ILE A 47 1.78 0.83 -6.79
N VAL A 48 0.56 0.32 -6.73
CA VAL A 48 0.24 -0.84 -5.92
C VAL A 48 1.00 -2.08 -6.41
N GLU A 49 1.05 -2.28 -7.72
CA GLU A 49 1.78 -3.40 -8.31
C GLU A 49 3.27 -3.36 -7.95
N GLU A 50 3.89 -2.20 -8.06
CA GLU A 50 5.29 -2.03 -7.68
C GLU A 50 5.51 -2.29 -6.20
N PHE A 51 4.60 -1.82 -5.36
CA PHE A 51 4.69 -2.06 -3.93
C PHE A 51 4.61 -3.54 -3.62
N LYS A 52 3.71 -4.27 -4.28
CA LYS A 52 3.57 -5.71 -4.09
C LYS A 52 4.88 -6.45 -4.39
N LYS A 53 5.61 -6.02 -5.40
CA LYS A 53 6.87 -6.63 -5.79
C LYS A 53 7.95 -6.42 -4.74
N GLN A 54 7.92 -5.29 -4.05
CA GLN A 54 8.94 -4.93 -3.06
C GLN A 54 8.57 -5.37 -1.65
N SER A 55 7.31 -5.61 -1.39
CA SER A 55 6.82 -5.94 -0.06
C SER A 55 7.10 -7.38 0.31
N THR A 56 7.53 -7.60 1.56
CA THR A 56 7.70 -8.94 2.10
C THR A 56 6.46 -9.44 2.84
N VAL A 57 5.45 -8.57 2.98
CA VAL A 57 4.19 -8.92 3.63
C VAL A 57 3.08 -8.98 2.59
N PRO A 58 2.00 -9.74 2.84
CA PRO A 58 0.88 -9.80 1.89
C PRO A 58 0.24 -8.43 1.69
N VAL A 59 -0.07 -8.11 0.44
CA VAL A 59 -0.73 -6.88 0.07
C VAL A 59 -2.04 -7.23 -0.63
N ILE A 60 -3.15 -6.72 -0.12
CA ILE A 60 -4.48 -6.96 -0.67
C ILE A 60 -5.03 -5.63 -1.20
N HIS A 61 -5.45 -5.67 -2.45
CA HIS A 61 -5.95 -4.47 -3.12
C HIS A 61 -7.41 -4.62 -3.52
#